data_c5751875c24cb407f74c0c6ef6a7b483
#
_entry.id   c5751875c24cb407f74c0c6ef6a7b483
#
_cell.length_a   1.000
_cell.length_b   1.000
_cell.length_c   1.000
_cell.angle_alpha   90.00
_cell.angle_beta   90.00
_cell.angle_gamma   90.00
#
_symmetry.space_group_name_H-M   'P 1'
#
loop_
_entity.id
_entity.type
_entity.pdbx_description
1 polymer ?
#
loop_
_entity_poly.entity_id
_entity_poly.type
_entity_poly.pdbx_seq_one_letter_code
_entity_poly.pdbx_strand_id
1 'polypeptide(L)'
;TPTPAVANDPVPAPTELETFYYQDIHWYPCGEKGGMQEADADTGPGTFSCARVTVPLNYDEPGGATIELALKRRSASGTSIGSLFINPGGPGGSGVNLVESAKGYFTDDLLESYDIVGFDPRGVGGSAAVDCLTDAELDAKRSDDGSDPVSRKDSAEEERANITEHASELKAKCESAMSIPGLLDHIDTISAARDLDILRAAVGDSALSYLGYSYGTYLGATYAELFPGNVGRMALDGAVDPTLTAGQISLGQAQGFESLLRAYVEDCQSAKNCPLTGDADSGVKQVRDFLDQTRTLPLKTSDPNRPLTYSLALDSILKGMYQTKSWPALTQGLTRAMDQDDGSTLLSISDQLSSRNADGTYKDNGAEVISAINCLDYPVVGDTESWDAEAEEIEEASPTFGSVLTYSDLYCQVWGHESTRTRDPIHASGAAPILVIGTKEDPATPYAWSESLASQLDDGHLLTWEGQGHTAYGRAGDCISRAVDSYLLAGQLPEEGLTCAADK
;
A
#
# COMPACT_ATOMS: atom_id res chain seq x y z
N THR A 1 -10.24 -7.39 -29.45
CA THR A 1 -9.36 -6.29 -29.97
C THR A 1 -9.34 -5.19 -28.92
N PRO A 2 -8.17 -4.72 -28.50
CA PRO A 2 -8.05 -3.59 -27.58
C PRO A 2 -8.73 -2.33 -28.14
N THR A 3 -9.41 -1.59 -27.28
CA THR A 3 -10.10 -0.34 -27.62
C THR A 3 -9.87 0.71 -26.55
N PRO A 4 -9.75 2.00 -26.89
CA PRO A 4 -9.66 3.06 -25.90
C PRO A 4 -10.86 3.06 -24.94
N ALA A 5 -10.63 3.45 -23.69
CA ALA A 5 -11.71 3.77 -22.76
C ALA A 5 -12.32 5.13 -23.12
N VAL A 6 -13.62 5.27 -22.90
CA VAL A 6 -14.37 6.49 -23.17
C VAL A 6 -15.12 6.91 -21.91
N ALA A 7 -15.07 8.19 -21.61
CA ALA A 7 -15.85 8.77 -20.51
C ALA A 7 -17.36 8.74 -20.82
N ASN A 8 -18.17 8.36 -19.83
CA ASN A 8 -19.63 8.32 -19.99
C ASN A 8 -20.26 9.71 -20.04
N ASP A 9 -19.84 10.56 -19.11
CA ASP A 9 -20.33 11.94 -18.99
C ASP A 9 -19.18 12.82 -18.45
N PRO A 10 -18.28 13.29 -19.33
CA PRO A 10 -17.05 13.97 -18.94
C PRO A 10 -17.33 15.16 -18.02
N VAL A 11 -16.70 15.17 -16.85
CA VAL A 11 -16.73 16.29 -15.93
C VAL A 11 -15.74 17.35 -16.45
N PRO A 12 -16.22 18.57 -16.77
CA PRO A 12 -15.34 19.62 -17.24
C PRO A 12 -14.38 20.07 -16.14
N ALA A 13 -13.20 20.55 -16.54
CA ALA A 13 -12.27 21.15 -15.60
C ALA A 13 -12.94 22.36 -14.91
N PRO A 14 -12.84 22.48 -13.57
CA PRO A 14 -13.29 23.68 -12.87
C PRO A 14 -12.53 24.91 -13.40
N THR A 15 -13.24 26.03 -13.59
CA THR A 15 -12.65 27.26 -14.14
C THR A 15 -11.40 27.72 -13.39
N GLU A 16 -11.41 27.57 -12.07
CA GLU A 16 -10.29 27.96 -11.20
C GLU A 16 -9.06 27.04 -11.33
N LEU A 17 -9.25 25.85 -11.91
CA LEU A 17 -8.21 24.84 -12.09
C LEU A 17 -7.74 24.68 -13.54
N GLU A 18 -8.27 25.47 -14.48
CA GLU A 18 -7.97 25.32 -15.91
C GLU A 18 -6.47 25.35 -16.22
N THR A 19 -5.68 26.16 -15.53
CA THR A 19 -4.22 26.23 -15.71
C THR A 19 -3.52 24.93 -15.37
N PHE A 20 -4.05 24.16 -14.40
CA PHE A 20 -3.51 22.86 -14.05
C PHE A 20 -3.97 21.76 -15.02
N TYR A 21 -5.23 21.79 -15.44
CA TYR A 21 -5.78 20.80 -16.38
C TYR A 21 -5.21 20.92 -17.80
N TYR A 22 -4.89 22.12 -18.25
CA TYR A 22 -4.42 22.39 -19.62
C TYR A 22 -2.93 22.70 -19.70
N GLN A 23 -2.16 22.34 -18.66
CA GLN A 23 -0.72 22.47 -18.69
C GLN A 23 -0.08 21.51 -19.69
N ASP A 24 0.98 21.95 -20.34
CA ASP A 24 1.78 21.08 -21.19
C ASP A 24 2.68 20.20 -20.35
N ILE A 25 2.64 18.89 -20.58
CA ILE A 25 3.49 17.93 -19.91
C ILE A 25 4.80 17.72 -20.68
N HIS A 26 5.93 17.94 -20.02
CA HIS A 26 7.25 17.73 -20.58
C HIS A 26 7.81 16.36 -20.19
N TRP A 27 7.72 15.40 -21.12
CA TRP A 27 8.34 14.09 -20.94
C TRP A 27 9.81 14.15 -21.32
N TYR A 28 10.69 13.67 -20.42
CA TYR A 28 12.11 13.51 -20.67
C TYR A 28 12.51 12.04 -20.55
N PRO A 29 13.57 11.57 -21.25
CA PRO A 29 14.02 10.20 -21.14
C PRO A 29 14.52 9.90 -19.72
N CYS A 30 14.11 8.76 -19.17
CA CYS A 30 14.61 8.22 -17.92
C CYS A 30 14.80 6.71 -18.05
N GLY A 31 15.62 6.11 -17.18
CA GLY A 31 15.92 4.69 -17.25
C GLY A 31 14.76 3.80 -16.74
N GLU A 32 14.83 2.51 -17.06
CA GLU A 32 13.92 1.52 -16.44
C GLU A 32 14.01 1.56 -14.92
N LYS A 33 15.21 1.77 -14.39
CA LYS A 33 15.49 1.94 -12.95
C LYS A 33 16.03 3.33 -12.65
N GLY A 34 16.06 3.71 -11.38
CA GLY A 34 16.62 4.98 -10.95
C GLY A 34 15.60 6.10 -10.75
N GLY A 35 14.33 5.79 -10.59
CA GLY A 35 13.27 6.75 -10.29
C GLY A 35 13.12 7.79 -11.40
N MET A 36 13.21 9.06 -11.01
CA MET A 36 13.01 10.24 -11.89
C MET A 36 14.30 10.74 -12.55
N GLN A 37 15.41 10.01 -12.42
CA GLN A 37 16.69 10.45 -12.96
C GLN A 37 16.69 10.45 -14.48
N GLU A 38 17.11 11.58 -15.09
CA GLU A 38 17.29 11.68 -16.53
C GLU A 38 18.39 10.71 -16.99
N ALA A 39 18.15 10.03 -18.10
CA ALA A 39 19.07 9.07 -18.69
C ALA A 39 18.97 9.10 -20.22
N ASP A 40 20.06 8.69 -20.88
CA ASP A 40 20.01 8.39 -22.31
C ASP A 40 19.10 7.18 -22.52
N ALA A 41 17.98 7.38 -23.19
CA ALA A 41 16.99 6.33 -23.47
C ALA A 41 16.64 6.28 -24.95
N ASP A 42 16.40 5.06 -25.45
CA ASP A 42 15.73 4.88 -26.72
C ASP A 42 14.31 5.47 -26.64
N THR A 43 13.90 6.16 -27.70
CA THR A 43 12.56 6.75 -27.78
C THR A 43 11.54 5.83 -28.44
N GLY A 44 11.86 4.55 -28.56
CA GLY A 44 10.99 3.53 -29.18
C GLY A 44 9.92 2.99 -28.22
N PRO A 45 9.03 2.11 -28.74
CA PRO A 45 8.03 1.42 -27.92
C PRO A 45 8.66 0.62 -26.78
N GLY A 46 8.01 0.64 -25.60
CA GLY A 46 8.48 -0.03 -24.39
C GLY A 46 9.58 0.71 -23.62
N THR A 47 9.93 1.94 -24.02
CA THR A 47 10.90 2.79 -23.31
C THR A 47 10.27 3.55 -22.16
N PHE A 48 11.13 4.14 -21.31
CA PHE A 48 10.71 4.91 -20.14
C PHE A 48 10.88 6.40 -20.34
N SER A 49 9.91 7.16 -19.87
CA SER A 49 9.98 8.62 -19.78
C SER A 49 9.40 9.12 -18.46
N CYS A 50 9.95 10.21 -17.98
CA CYS A 50 9.54 10.83 -16.73
C CYS A 50 9.01 12.25 -16.98
N ALA A 51 8.14 12.73 -16.11
CA ALA A 51 7.61 14.08 -16.17
C ALA A 51 7.25 14.58 -14.77
N ARG A 52 7.05 15.89 -14.65
CA ARG A 52 6.47 16.53 -13.49
C ARG A 52 5.24 17.30 -13.88
N VAL A 53 4.20 17.21 -13.06
CA VAL A 53 2.93 17.91 -13.25
C VAL A 53 2.65 18.77 -12.03
N THR A 54 2.34 20.03 -12.26
CA THR A 54 2.02 20.98 -11.18
C THR A 54 0.56 20.85 -10.79
N VAL A 55 0.31 20.82 -9.47
CA VAL A 55 -1.04 20.79 -8.90
C VAL A 55 -1.12 21.79 -7.75
N PRO A 56 -2.32 22.29 -7.36
CA PRO A 56 -2.44 23.13 -6.19
C PRO A 56 -2.12 22.33 -4.92
N LEU A 57 -1.45 22.95 -3.95
CA LEU A 57 -1.27 22.36 -2.63
C LEU A 57 -2.65 22.21 -1.95
N ASN A 58 -3.42 23.29 -1.90
CA ASN A 58 -4.75 23.33 -1.33
C ASN A 58 -5.79 23.59 -2.44
N TYR A 59 -6.69 22.65 -2.65
CA TYR A 59 -7.75 22.78 -3.66
C TYR A 59 -8.84 23.81 -3.32
N ASP A 60 -8.92 24.22 -2.07
CA ASP A 60 -9.81 25.32 -1.65
C ASP A 60 -9.19 26.70 -1.91
N GLU A 61 -7.88 26.74 -2.17
CA GLU A 61 -7.10 27.94 -2.50
C GLU A 61 -6.21 27.70 -3.74
N PRO A 62 -6.80 27.42 -4.91
CA PRO A 62 -6.03 27.00 -6.10
C PRO A 62 -5.06 28.05 -6.65
N GLY A 63 -5.23 29.31 -6.28
CA GLY A 63 -4.30 30.40 -6.57
C GLY A 63 -3.14 30.53 -5.59
N GLY A 64 -3.06 29.65 -4.58
CA GLY A 64 -2.02 29.64 -3.55
C GLY A 64 -0.78 28.86 -3.92
N ALA A 65 -0.18 28.19 -2.94
CA ALA A 65 0.99 27.34 -3.14
C ALA A 65 0.70 26.14 -4.05
N THR A 66 1.70 25.70 -4.78
CA THR A 66 1.65 24.52 -5.66
C THR A 66 2.70 23.49 -5.28
N ILE A 67 2.47 22.26 -5.68
CA ILE A 67 3.45 21.16 -5.62
C ILE A 67 3.59 20.52 -6.99
N GLU A 68 4.68 19.78 -7.19
CA GLU A 68 4.89 19.00 -8.40
C GLU A 68 4.74 17.51 -8.09
N LEU A 69 4.02 16.81 -8.96
CA LEU A 69 3.86 15.35 -8.90
C LEU A 69 4.82 14.68 -9.88
N ALA A 70 5.49 13.63 -9.43
CA ALA A 70 6.37 12.81 -10.22
C ALA A 70 5.59 11.74 -10.98
N LEU A 71 5.79 11.66 -12.28
CA LEU A 71 5.24 10.64 -13.17
C LEU A 71 6.36 9.89 -13.87
N LYS A 72 6.18 8.58 -13.99
CA LYS A 72 7.01 7.73 -14.84
C LYS A 72 6.12 6.91 -15.75
N ARG A 73 6.47 6.87 -17.02
CA ARG A 73 5.72 6.16 -18.05
C ARG A 73 6.61 5.12 -18.72
N ARG A 74 6.09 3.89 -18.83
CA ARG A 74 6.59 2.91 -19.78
C ARG A 74 5.66 2.94 -21.01
N SER A 75 6.18 3.36 -22.14
CA SER A 75 5.42 3.41 -23.38
C SER A 75 4.95 2.01 -23.80
N ALA A 76 3.77 1.93 -24.41
CA ALA A 76 3.29 0.70 -25.02
C ALA A 76 4.32 0.15 -26.01
N SER A 77 4.51 -1.16 -26.04
CA SER A 77 5.40 -1.78 -27.03
C SER A 77 4.72 -1.93 -28.40
N GLY A 78 3.41 -1.77 -28.48
CA GLY A 78 2.61 -1.72 -29.70
C GLY A 78 1.92 -0.37 -29.90
N THR A 79 0.67 -0.40 -30.39
CA THR A 79 -0.15 0.81 -30.53
C THR A 79 -0.87 1.10 -29.23
N SER A 80 -0.57 2.24 -28.63
CA SER A 80 -1.23 2.64 -27.38
C SER A 80 -2.72 2.95 -27.58
N ILE A 81 -3.53 2.44 -26.68
CA ILE A 81 -4.97 2.76 -26.57
C ILE A 81 -5.27 3.80 -25.49
N GLY A 82 -4.25 4.34 -24.83
CA GLY A 82 -4.33 5.29 -23.74
C GLY A 82 -3.37 4.96 -22.59
N SER A 83 -3.48 5.69 -21.50
CA SER A 83 -2.66 5.47 -20.32
C SER A 83 -3.40 4.56 -19.33
N LEU A 84 -2.68 3.59 -18.74
CA LEU A 84 -3.12 2.87 -17.56
C LEU A 84 -2.39 3.42 -16.34
N PHE A 85 -3.09 4.18 -15.53
CA PHE A 85 -2.54 4.67 -14.25
C PHE A 85 -2.52 3.54 -13.23
N ILE A 86 -1.42 3.46 -12.48
CA ILE A 86 -1.22 2.40 -11.49
C ILE A 86 -0.83 2.97 -10.12
N ASN A 87 -1.31 2.33 -9.05
CA ASN A 87 -0.94 2.68 -7.70
C ASN A 87 -0.72 1.42 -6.85
N PRO A 88 0.45 1.26 -6.20
CA PRO A 88 0.79 0.06 -5.43
C PRO A 88 0.08 -0.02 -4.08
N GLY A 89 -0.48 1.07 -3.57
CA GLY A 89 -1.08 1.14 -2.25
C GLY A 89 -0.13 1.67 -1.16
N GLY A 90 -0.25 1.15 -0.01
CA GLY A 90 0.38 1.60 1.24
C GLY A 90 -0.67 2.11 2.24
N PRO A 91 -1.02 3.42 2.30
CA PRO A 91 -0.54 4.56 1.50
C PRO A 91 0.96 4.79 1.60
N GLY A 92 1.50 5.50 0.62
CA GLY A 92 2.93 5.85 0.59
C GLY A 92 3.78 5.01 -0.37
N GLY A 93 3.20 4.01 -1.03
CA GLY A 93 3.88 3.27 -2.09
C GLY A 93 4.10 4.15 -3.33
N SER A 94 5.30 4.06 -3.91
CA SER A 94 5.68 4.81 -5.10
C SER A 94 5.15 4.16 -6.37
N GLY A 95 4.33 4.88 -7.13
CA GLY A 95 3.88 4.47 -8.46
C GLY A 95 5.02 4.51 -9.47
N VAL A 96 5.95 5.42 -9.32
CA VAL A 96 7.19 5.51 -10.12
C VAL A 96 7.99 4.21 -9.99
N ASN A 97 8.18 3.71 -8.76
CA ASN A 97 8.87 2.45 -8.52
C ASN A 97 8.09 1.24 -9.06
N LEU A 98 6.77 1.27 -9.03
CA LEU A 98 5.95 0.18 -9.56
C LEU A 98 6.08 0.05 -11.08
N VAL A 99 6.14 1.16 -11.82
CA VAL A 99 6.38 1.15 -13.28
C VAL A 99 7.72 0.51 -13.63
N GLU A 100 8.75 0.68 -12.82
CA GLU A 100 10.04 0.04 -12.98
C GLU A 100 9.98 -1.50 -12.97
N SER A 101 8.95 -2.04 -12.32
CA SER A 101 8.69 -3.48 -12.21
C SER A 101 7.55 -3.96 -13.13
N ALA A 102 7.11 -3.13 -14.08
CA ALA A 102 5.92 -3.40 -14.90
C ALA A 102 5.94 -4.77 -15.59
N LYS A 103 7.10 -5.20 -16.12
CA LYS A 103 7.25 -6.53 -16.75
C LYS A 103 7.00 -7.72 -15.80
N GLY A 104 7.10 -7.51 -14.50
CA GLY A 104 6.85 -8.54 -13.49
C GLY A 104 5.41 -8.58 -13.00
N TYR A 105 4.63 -7.55 -13.27
CA TYR A 105 3.24 -7.41 -12.79
C TYR A 105 2.20 -7.51 -13.91
N PHE A 106 2.51 -6.97 -15.09
CA PHE A 106 1.55 -6.86 -16.18
C PHE A 106 1.83 -7.88 -17.28
N THR A 107 0.77 -8.34 -17.93
CA THR A 107 0.86 -9.24 -19.07
C THR A 107 1.42 -8.52 -20.30
N ASP A 108 1.95 -9.29 -21.23
CA ASP A 108 2.46 -8.74 -22.49
C ASP A 108 1.36 -8.00 -23.26
N ASP A 109 0.11 -8.45 -23.24
CA ASP A 109 -1.02 -7.82 -23.91
C ASP A 109 -1.31 -6.41 -23.35
N LEU A 110 -1.24 -6.23 -22.02
CA LEU A 110 -1.36 -4.89 -21.41
C LEU A 110 -0.15 -4.01 -21.75
N LEU A 111 1.06 -4.56 -21.68
CA LEU A 111 2.30 -3.83 -22.00
C LEU A 111 2.41 -3.44 -23.47
N GLU A 112 1.77 -4.18 -24.37
CA GLU A 112 1.68 -3.86 -25.79
C GLU A 112 0.66 -2.75 -26.06
N SER A 113 -0.42 -2.70 -25.28
CA SER A 113 -1.59 -1.88 -25.58
C SER A 113 -1.69 -0.58 -24.77
N TYR A 114 -1.09 -0.50 -23.58
CA TYR A 114 -1.16 0.69 -22.75
C TYR A 114 0.20 1.35 -22.51
N ASP A 115 0.19 2.67 -22.45
CA ASP A 115 1.22 3.39 -21.75
C ASP A 115 0.99 3.20 -20.25
N ILE A 116 1.89 2.49 -19.58
CA ILE A 116 1.76 2.28 -18.12
C ILE A 116 2.31 3.51 -17.41
N VAL A 117 1.46 4.20 -16.67
CA VAL A 117 1.81 5.45 -15.97
C VAL A 117 1.74 5.24 -14.47
N GLY A 118 2.89 5.24 -13.82
CA GLY A 118 3.00 5.34 -12.36
C GLY A 118 3.21 6.78 -11.95
N PHE A 119 2.57 7.16 -10.87
CA PHE A 119 2.78 8.47 -10.25
C PHE A 119 2.99 8.29 -8.76
N ASP A 120 3.74 9.19 -8.18
CA ASP A 120 3.85 9.29 -6.73
C ASP A 120 2.75 10.24 -6.26
N PRO A 121 1.82 9.81 -5.40
CA PRO A 121 0.85 10.72 -4.81
C PRO A 121 1.54 11.82 -4.00
N ARG A 122 0.85 12.93 -3.78
CA ARG A 122 1.35 14.02 -2.94
C ARG A 122 1.87 13.51 -1.59
N GLY A 123 3.02 13.98 -1.18
CA GLY A 123 3.72 13.52 0.04
C GLY A 123 4.57 12.27 -0.14
N VAL A 124 4.52 11.62 -1.31
CA VAL A 124 5.21 10.34 -1.59
C VAL A 124 6.36 10.54 -2.57
N GLY A 125 7.48 9.94 -2.30
CA GLY A 125 8.61 9.78 -3.23
C GLY A 125 9.03 11.07 -3.92
N GLY A 126 8.89 11.13 -5.24
CA GLY A 126 9.22 12.32 -6.04
C GLY A 126 8.20 13.47 -5.98
N SER A 127 7.09 13.33 -5.23
CA SER A 127 5.96 14.26 -5.20
C SER A 127 5.85 15.00 -3.86
N ALA A 128 6.77 15.91 -3.58
CA ALA A 128 6.83 16.66 -2.32
C ALA A 128 6.85 15.71 -1.10
N ALA A 129 7.85 14.84 -1.04
CA ALA A 129 7.93 13.79 -0.03
C ALA A 129 7.83 14.31 1.40
N VAL A 130 7.05 13.62 2.22
CA VAL A 130 7.12 13.72 3.68
C VAL A 130 8.34 12.91 4.12
N ASP A 131 9.46 13.59 4.28
CA ASP A 131 10.76 13.02 4.66
C ASP A 131 11.19 13.68 5.98
N CYS A 132 10.97 12.98 7.07
CA CYS A 132 11.09 13.50 8.44
C CYS A 132 12.34 12.97 9.14
N LEU A 133 12.80 11.78 8.75
CA LEU A 133 13.87 11.05 9.40
C LEU A 133 15.02 10.82 8.43
N THR A 134 16.23 10.90 8.93
CA THR A 134 17.39 10.38 8.19
C THR A 134 17.33 8.85 8.09
N ASP A 135 18.01 8.26 7.10
CA ASP A 135 18.09 6.81 6.96
C ASP A 135 18.56 6.11 8.25
N ALA A 136 19.50 6.72 8.98
CA ALA A 136 19.97 6.19 10.25
C ALA A 136 18.92 6.27 11.37
N GLU A 137 18.13 7.32 11.42
CA GLU A 137 17.02 7.45 12.36
C GLU A 137 15.90 6.45 12.03
N LEU A 138 15.66 6.21 10.74
CA LEU A 138 14.69 5.21 10.30
C LEU A 138 15.15 3.78 10.64
N ASP A 139 16.44 3.47 10.47
CA ASP A 139 17.05 2.23 10.95
C ASP A 139 16.86 2.04 12.47
N ALA A 140 17.13 3.09 13.25
CA ALA A 140 16.95 3.08 14.70
C ALA A 140 15.48 2.84 15.07
N LYS A 141 14.55 3.55 14.43
CA LYS A 141 13.11 3.39 14.65
C LYS A 141 12.63 1.97 14.33
N ARG A 142 13.11 1.36 13.25
CA ARG A 142 12.74 -0.01 12.87
C ARG A 142 13.28 -1.06 13.84
N SER A 143 14.43 -0.83 14.43
CA SER A 143 15.07 -1.74 15.38
C SER A 143 14.58 -1.54 16.82
N ASP A 144 14.01 -0.37 17.13
CA ASP A 144 13.46 -0.07 18.45
C ASP A 144 12.08 -0.72 18.59
N ASP A 145 11.92 -1.55 19.61
CA ASP A 145 10.64 -2.18 19.91
C ASP A 145 9.88 -1.46 21.04
N GLY A 146 10.44 -0.35 21.55
CA GLY A 146 9.84 0.42 22.64
C GLY A 146 9.60 -0.42 23.91
N SER A 147 10.07 -1.66 23.95
CA SER A 147 9.88 -2.56 25.07
C SER A 147 11.05 -2.49 26.03
N ASP A 148 10.76 -2.20 27.28
CA ASP A 148 11.66 -2.55 28.38
C ASP A 148 11.83 -4.09 28.38
N PRO A 149 13.05 -4.62 28.31
CA PRO A 149 13.27 -6.07 28.33
C PRO A 149 12.66 -6.79 29.53
N VAL A 150 12.27 -6.07 30.55
CA VAL A 150 11.79 -6.61 31.82
C VAL A 150 10.27 -6.65 31.93
N SER A 151 9.51 -5.81 31.23
CA SER A 151 8.05 -5.80 31.32
C SER A 151 7.38 -6.49 30.14
N ARG A 152 6.88 -7.68 30.35
CA ARG A 152 6.09 -8.46 29.38
C ARG A 152 4.64 -8.03 29.23
N LYS A 153 4.18 -7.08 30.01
CA LYS A 153 2.87 -6.45 29.94
C LYS A 153 3.04 -5.02 30.36
N ASP A 154 3.23 -4.18 29.38
CA ASP A 154 2.97 -2.79 29.59
C ASP A 154 1.49 -2.67 29.97
N SER A 155 1.21 -1.88 31.00
CA SER A 155 -0.17 -1.52 31.27
C SER A 155 -0.70 -0.71 30.09
N ALA A 156 -2.01 -0.70 29.86
CA ALA A 156 -2.61 0.15 28.84
C ALA A 156 -2.16 1.63 28.97
N GLU A 157 -1.91 2.10 30.18
CA GLU A 157 -1.39 3.44 30.45
C GLU A 157 0.03 3.62 29.92
N GLU A 158 0.93 2.65 30.13
CA GLU A 158 2.31 2.69 29.62
C GLU A 158 2.34 2.62 28.10
N GLU A 159 1.53 1.76 27.50
CA GLU A 159 1.41 1.64 26.05
C GLU A 159 0.92 2.96 25.42
N ARG A 160 -0.12 3.57 25.99
CA ARG A 160 -0.58 4.88 25.52
C ARG A 160 0.48 5.97 25.68
N ALA A 161 1.24 5.94 26.78
CA ALA A 161 2.34 6.89 27.00
C ALA A 161 3.43 6.73 25.93
N ASN A 162 3.83 5.51 25.60
CA ASN A 162 4.80 5.21 24.55
C ASN A 162 4.32 5.68 23.17
N ILE A 163 3.08 5.39 22.79
CA ILE A 163 2.49 5.84 21.52
C ILE A 163 2.43 7.36 21.46
N THR A 164 2.04 8.02 22.56
CA THR A 164 1.99 9.47 22.66
C THR A 164 3.37 10.09 22.49
N GLU A 165 4.39 9.54 23.11
CA GLU A 165 5.78 10.00 22.98
C GLU A 165 6.27 9.86 21.53
N HIS A 166 6.14 8.67 20.95
CA HIS A 166 6.57 8.41 19.57
C HIS A 166 5.84 9.29 18.54
N ALA A 167 4.53 9.45 18.67
CA ALA A 167 3.75 10.31 17.77
C ALA A 167 4.16 11.78 17.90
N SER A 168 4.41 12.25 19.13
CA SER A 168 4.85 13.63 19.40
C SER A 168 6.24 13.92 18.84
N GLU A 169 7.17 12.98 19.00
CA GLU A 169 8.54 13.11 18.48
C GLU A 169 8.55 13.12 16.95
N LEU A 170 7.83 12.20 16.31
CA LEU A 170 7.74 12.15 14.85
C LEU A 170 7.06 13.40 14.30
N LYS A 171 5.99 13.86 14.93
CA LYS A 171 5.34 15.13 14.58
C LYS A 171 6.32 16.28 14.58
N ALA A 172 7.06 16.48 15.67
CA ALA A 172 8.01 17.57 15.80
C ALA A 172 9.11 17.51 14.71
N LYS A 173 9.61 16.31 14.40
CA LYS A 173 10.59 16.10 13.33
C LYS A 173 10.00 16.41 11.96
N CYS A 174 8.81 15.91 11.66
CA CYS A 174 8.15 16.17 10.39
C CYS A 174 7.83 17.65 10.20
N GLU A 175 7.23 18.31 11.18
CA GLU A 175 6.95 19.76 11.11
C GLU A 175 8.20 20.60 10.90
N SER A 176 9.33 20.21 11.52
CA SER A 176 10.60 20.93 11.33
C SER A 176 11.30 20.63 10.01
N ALA A 177 11.08 19.46 9.43
CA ALA A 177 11.71 19.03 8.18
C ALA A 177 11.00 19.54 6.93
N MET A 178 9.68 19.84 7.03
CA MET A 178 8.90 20.26 5.87
C MET A 178 9.32 21.63 5.36
N SER A 179 9.75 21.68 4.09
CA SER A 179 10.07 22.92 3.39
C SER A 179 8.83 23.61 2.79
N ILE A 180 7.72 22.90 2.65
CA ILE A 180 6.46 23.40 2.09
C ILE A 180 5.47 23.58 3.25
N PRO A 181 5.14 24.83 3.63
CA PRO A 181 4.19 25.09 4.70
C PRO A 181 2.82 24.48 4.37
N GLY A 182 2.20 23.80 5.34
CA GLY A 182 0.88 23.21 5.20
C GLY A 182 0.83 21.87 4.44
N LEU A 183 1.97 21.33 3.99
CA LEU A 183 1.98 20.06 3.25
C LEU A 183 1.30 18.93 4.04
N LEU A 184 1.58 18.80 5.33
CA LEU A 184 1.04 17.74 6.17
C LEU A 184 -0.48 17.78 6.34
N ASP A 185 -1.12 18.92 6.06
CA ASP A 185 -2.57 19.08 6.11
C ASP A 185 -3.26 18.78 4.77
N HIS A 186 -2.49 18.58 3.69
CA HIS A 186 -3.00 18.50 2.32
C HIS A 186 -2.50 17.27 1.54
N ILE A 187 -2.10 16.21 2.24
CA ILE A 187 -1.70 14.93 1.62
C ILE A 187 -2.79 13.86 1.72
N ASP A 188 -4.03 14.26 1.94
CA ASP A 188 -5.21 13.40 2.03
C ASP A 188 -5.58 12.76 0.68
N THR A 189 -6.33 11.67 0.73
CA THR A 189 -6.73 10.92 -0.47
C THR A 189 -7.73 11.65 -1.36
N ILE A 190 -8.56 12.55 -0.82
CA ILE A 190 -9.45 13.38 -1.66
C ILE A 190 -8.61 14.31 -2.54
N SER A 191 -7.61 14.96 -1.96
CA SER A 191 -6.66 15.80 -2.73
C SER A 191 -5.88 14.98 -3.75
N ALA A 192 -5.41 13.78 -3.39
CA ALA A 192 -4.73 12.88 -4.32
C ALA A 192 -5.65 12.39 -5.46
N ALA A 193 -6.92 12.17 -5.21
CA ALA A 193 -7.91 11.83 -6.25
C ALA A 193 -8.15 13.00 -7.22
N ARG A 194 -8.18 14.23 -6.72
CA ARG A 194 -8.24 15.44 -7.56
C ARG A 194 -6.98 15.62 -8.40
N ASP A 195 -5.81 15.33 -7.82
CA ASP A 195 -4.55 15.27 -8.57
C ASP A 195 -4.65 14.28 -9.72
N LEU A 196 -5.18 13.09 -9.48
CA LEU A 196 -5.30 12.05 -10.49
C LEU A 196 -6.15 12.47 -11.69
N ASP A 197 -7.19 13.30 -11.48
CA ASP A 197 -7.98 13.84 -12.61
C ASP A 197 -7.19 14.89 -13.40
N ILE A 198 -6.39 15.71 -12.76
CA ILE A 198 -5.44 16.60 -13.45
C ILE A 198 -4.42 15.79 -14.25
N LEU A 199 -3.86 14.72 -13.68
CA LEU A 199 -2.92 13.85 -14.38
C LEU A 199 -3.54 13.17 -15.60
N ARG A 200 -4.78 12.67 -15.48
CA ARG A 200 -5.56 12.13 -16.60
C ARG A 200 -5.66 13.14 -17.75
N ALA A 201 -6.03 14.36 -17.43
CA ALA A 201 -6.15 15.41 -18.43
C ALA A 201 -4.79 15.80 -19.02
N ALA A 202 -3.75 15.92 -18.20
CA ALA A 202 -2.41 16.29 -18.62
C ALA A 202 -1.77 15.29 -19.60
N VAL A 203 -2.05 13.97 -19.44
CA VAL A 203 -1.59 12.97 -20.42
C VAL A 203 -2.47 12.91 -21.67
N GLY A 204 -3.59 13.64 -21.72
CA GLY A 204 -4.49 13.72 -22.85
C GLY A 204 -5.61 12.68 -22.90
N ASP A 205 -5.84 11.94 -21.84
CA ASP A 205 -6.88 10.90 -21.77
C ASP A 205 -8.25 11.49 -21.40
N SER A 206 -9.28 11.14 -22.16
CA SER A 206 -10.66 11.59 -21.90
C SER A 206 -11.31 10.86 -20.73
N ALA A 207 -10.86 9.66 -20.44
CA ALA A 207 -11.33 8.82 -19.34
C ALA A 207 -10.15 8.19 -18.62
N LEU A 208 -10.28 7.98 -17.30
CA LEU A 208 -9.25 7.33 -16.49
C LEU A 208 -9.31 5.82 -16.64
N SER A 209 -8.26 5.19 -17.16
CA SER A 209 -7.99 3.77 -16.94
C SER A 209 -7.04 3.64 -15.77
N TYR A 210 -7.41 2.77 -14.79
CA TYR A 210 -6.74 2.71 -13.50
C TYR A 210 -6.69 1.29 -12.96
N LEU A 211 -5.54 0.91 -12.41
CA LEU A 211 -5.37 -0.29 -11.61
C LEU A 211 -4.75 0.08 -10.26
N GLY A 212 -5.51 -0.10 -9.19
CA GLY A 212 -5.08 0.17 -7.82
C GLY A 212 -5.01 -1.10 -6.99
N TYR A 213 -3.93 -1.24 -6.24
CA TYR A 213 -3.75 -2.32 -5.28
C TYR A 213 -3.90 -1.79 -3.86
N SER A 214 -4.56 -2.56 -2.96
CA SER A 214 -4.61 -2.24 -1.54
C SER A 214 -5.17 -0.83 -1.28
N TYR A 215 -4.46 0.05 -0.58
CA TYR A 215 -4.83 1.47 -0.46
C TYR A 215 -5.13 2.13 -1.81
N GLY A 216 -4.47 1.71 -2.89
CA GLY A 216 -4.76 2.22 -4.24
C GLY A 216 -6.21 2.00 -4.68
N THR A 217 -6.91 1.03 -4.10
CA THR A 217 -8.35 0.81 -4.30
C THR A 217 -9.18 1.92 -3.65
N TYR A 218 -8.76 2.40 -2.50
CA TYR A 218 -9.40 3.52 -1.81
C TYR A 218 -9.21 4.85 -2.56
N LEU A 219 -8.02 5.06 -3.12
CA LEU A 219 -7.75 6.19 -4.01
C LEU A 219 -8.63 6.10 -5.27
N GLY A 220 -8.68 4.95 -5.93
CA GLY A 220 -9.50 4.74 -7.13
C GLY A 220 -10.99 4.89 -6.86
N ALA A 221 -11.51 4.31 -5.78
CA ALA A 221 -12.91 4.44 -5.39
C ALA A 221 -13.26 5.91 -5.04
N THR A 222 -12.37 6.60 -4.34
CA THR A 222 -12.53 8.05 -4.04
C THR A 222 -12.56 8.87 -5.33
N TYR A 223 -11.69 8.56 -6.29
CA TYR A 223 -11.73 9.19 -7.61
C TYR A 223 -13.07 8.96 -8.31
N ALA A 224 -13.56 7.72 -8.31
CA ALA A 224 -14.82 7.37 -8.95
C ALA A 224 -16.03 8.10 -8.33
N GLU A 225 -16.02 8.32 -7.01
CA GLU A 225 -17.04 9.10 -6.33
C GLU A 225 -17.00 10.58 -6.72
N LEU A 226 -15.79 11.16 -6.83
CA LEU A 226 -15.62 12.59 -7.17
C LEU A 226 -15.82 12.87 -8.66
N PHE A 227 -15.43 11.95 -9.53
CA PHE A 227 -15.40 12.11 -10.99
C PHE A 227 -16.04 10.91 -11.71
N PRO A 228 -17.28 10.52 -11.38
CA PRO A 228 -17.87 9.30 -11.94
C PRO A 228 -17.92 9.33 -13.46
N GLY A 229 -18.22 10.47 -14.07
CA GLY A 229 -18.27 10.65 -15.52
C GLY A 229 -16.92 10.47 -16.22
N ASN A 230 -15.81 10.63 -15.52
CA ASN A 230 -14.44 10.50 -16.05
C ASN A 230 -13.86 9.08 -15.86
N VAL A 231 -14.57 8.16 -15.20
CA VAL A 231 -14.12 6.77 -15.06
C VAL A 231 -14.20 6.07 -16.41
N GLY A 232 -13.08 5.51 -16.84
CA GLY A 232 -12.99 4.65 -18.01
C GLY A 232 -13.03 3.19 -17.62
N ARG A 233 -11.86 2.58 -17.38
CA ARG A 233 -11.74 1.20 -16.93
C ARG A 233 -10.96 1.17 -15.62
N MET A 234 -11.62 0.75 -14.57
CA MET A 234 -11.06 0.80 -13.22
C MET A 234 -11.09 -0.59 -12.58
N ALA A 235 -9.91 -1.13 -12.28
CA ALA A 235 -9.74 -2.39 -11.56
C ALA A 235 -9.13 -2.10 -10.17
N LEU A 236 -9.77 -2.61 -9.13
CA LEU A 236 -9.45 -2.38 -7.73
C LEU A 236 -9.16 -3.72 -7.05
N ASP A 237 -7.89 -4.01 -6.80
CA ASP A 237 -7.41 -5.30 -6.32
C ASP A 237 -7.00 -5.26 -4.85
N GLY A 238 -7.63 -6.10 -4.04
CA GLY A 238 -7.43 -6.10 -2.59
C GLY A 238 -8.06 -4.86 -1.96
N ALA A 239 -9.37 -4.75 -2.06
CA ALA A 239 -10.10 -3.53 -1.75
C ALA A 239 -10.10 -3.19 -0.25
N VAL A 240 -9.94 -1.89 0.01
CA VAL A 240 -10.25 -1.29 1.31
C VAL A 240 -11.74 -0.93 1.35
N ASP A 241 -12.43 -1.34 2.41
CA ASP A 241 -13.81 -0.91 2.65
C ASP A 241 -13.82 0.55 3.15
N PRO A 242 -14.38 1.49 2.37
CA PRO A 242 -14.35 2.91 2.72
C PRO A 242 -15.16 3.29 3.95
N THR A 243 -16.02 2.40 4.44
CA THR A 243 -16.90 2.68 5.59
C THR A 243 -16.28 2.37 6.94
N LEU A 244 -15.16 1.63 6.96
CA LEU A 244 -14.54 1.18 8.21
C LEU A 244 -13.75 2.31 8.90
N THR A 245 -13.79 2.29 10.23
CA THR A 245 -12.91 3.14 11.07
C THR A 245 -11.49 2.61 11.08
N ALA A 246 -10.53 3.40 11.58
CA ALA A 246 -9.14 2.97 11.73
C ALA A 246 -9.01 1.70 12.58
N GLY A 247 -9.74 1.63 13.71
CA GLY A 247 -9.74 0.46 14.58
C GLY A 247 -10.33 -0.78 13.92
N GLN A 248 -11.41 -0.63 13.14
CA GLN A 248 -11.99 -1.76 12.38
C GLN A 248 -11.05 -2.28 11.29
N ILE A 249 -10.30 -1.39 10.62
CA ILE A 249 -9.23 -1.78 9.70
C ILE A 249 -8.15 -2.58 10.44
N SER A 250 -7.67 -2.08 11.58
CA SER A 250 -6.67 -2.75 12.41
C SER A 250 -7.13 -4.14 12.88
N LEU A 251 -8.36 -4.26 13.35
CA LEU A 251 -8.93 -5.55 13.78
C LEU A 251 -9.01 -6.54 12.61
N GLY A 252 -9.50 -6.12 11.44
CA GLY A 252 -9.57 -6.97 10.26
C GLY A 252 -8.19 -7.45 9.80
N GLN A 253 -7.19 -6.58 9.83
CA GLN A 253 -5.80 -6.92 9.52
C GLN A 253 -5.21 -7.87 10.57
N ALA A 254 -5.45 -7.63 11.86
CA ALA A 254 -5.01 -8.53 12.93
C ALA A 254 -5.53 -9.96 12.71
N GLN A 255 -6.82 -10.11 12.45
CA GLN A 255 -7.44 -11.41 12.15
C GLN A 255 -6.85 -12.05 10.89
N GLY A 256 -6.67 -11.28 9.82
CA GLY A 256 -6.14 -11.74 8.54
C GLY A 256 -4.70 -12.23 8.66
N PHE A 257 -3.82 -11.47 9.29
CA PHE A 257 -2.42 -11.85 9.47
C PHE A 257 -2.24 -13.05 10.39
N GLU A 258 -2.99 -13.13 11.49
CA GLU A 258 -2.92 -14.31 12.38
C GLU A 258 -3.42 -15.57 11.67
N SER A 259 -4.51 -15.47 10.89
CA SER A 259 -5.02 -16.58 10.08
C SER A 259 -4.00 -17.05 9.06
N LEU A 260 -3.32 -16.12 8.38
CA LEU A 260 -2.35 -16.49 7.36
C LEU A 260 -1.03 -17.02 7.98
N LEU A 261 -0.65 -16.55 9.16
CA LEU A 261 0.46 -17.16 9.92
C LEU A 261 0.18 -18.64 10.20
N ARG A 262 -1.06 -18.96 10.61
CA ARG A 262 -1.46 -20.35 10.80
C ARG A 262 -1.34 -21.18 9.52
N ALA A 263 -1.82 -20.64 8.40
CA ALA A 263 -1.71 -21.30 7.10
C ALA A 263 -0.23 -21.48 6.66
N TYR A 264 0.62 -20.49 6.93
CA TYR A 264 2.06 -20.61 6.72
C TYR A 264 2.67 -21.74 7.56
N VAL A 265 2.30 -21.84 8.83
CA VAL A 265 2.81 -22.91 9.72
C VAL A 265 2.38 -24.28 9.20
N GLU A 266 1.13 -24.45 8.76
CA GLU A 266 0.63 -25.70 8.17
C GLU A 266 1.37 -26.07 6.90
N ASP A 267 1.63 -25.10 6.02
CA ASP A 267 2.44 -25.28 4.80
C ASP A 267 3.88 -25.69 5.15
N CYS A 268 4.52 -24.97 6.06
CA CYS A 268 5.86 -25.28 6.53
C CYS A 268 5.94 -26.72 7.08
N GLN A 269 5.03 -27.11 7.99
CA GLN A 269 5.01 -28.42 8.62
C GLN A 269 4.73 -29.58 7.64
N SER A 270 4.15 -29.28 6.48
CA SER A 270 4.00 -30.26 5.40
C SER A 270 5.34 -30.62 4.72
N ALA A 271 6.35 -29.76 4.87
CA ALA A 271 7.69 -29.93 4.29
C ALA A 271 8.67 -30.52 5.30
N LYS A 272 9.68 -31.25 4.80
CA LYS A 272 10.67 -31.95 5.65
C LYS A 272 11.61 -31.03 6.44
N ASN A 273 11.78 -29.78 5.99
CA ASN A 273 12.77 -28.84 6.53
C ASN A 273 12.15 -27.73 7.38
N CYS A 274 10.92 -27.92 7.86
CA CYS A 274 10.28 -26.95 8.73
C CYS A 274 10.88 -27.00 10.15
N PRO A 275 11.29 -25.88 10.71
CA PRO A 275 11.78 -25.84 12.10
C PRO A 275 10.65 -25.92 13.12
N LEU A 276 9.39 -25.74 12.69
CA LEU A 276 8.21 -25.75 13.54
C LEU A 276 7.65 -27.17 13.62
N THR A 277 7.43 -27.66 14.84
CA THR A 277 7.03 -29.04 15.10
C THR A 277 5.66 -29.14 15.77
N GLY A 278 5.06 -30.32 15.73
CA GLY A 278 3.74 -30.56 16.32
C GLY A 278 2.61 -30.25 15.32
N ASP A 279 1.49 -29.78 15.85
CA ASP A 279 0.36 -29.28 15.05
C ASP A 279 0.49 -27.78 14.77
N ALA A 280 -0.49 -27.21 14.05
CA ALA A 280 -0.47 -25.80 13.68
C ALA A 280 -0.46 -24.87 14.92
N ASP A 281 -1.23 -25.18 15.96
CA ASP A 281 -1.25 -24.37 17.19
C ASP A 281 0.11 -24.38 17.88
N SER A 282 0.76 -25.54 17.95
CA SER A 282 2.11 -25.69 18.48
C SER A 282 3.12 -24.91 17.67
N GLY A 283 3.03 -24.94 16.33
CA GLY A 283 3.92 -24.20 15.46
C GLY A 283 3.76 -22.68 15.58
N VAL A 284 2.53 -22.18 15.62
CA VAL A 284 2.25 -20.74 15.87
C VAL A 284 2.80 -20.32 17.24
N LYS A 285 2.60 -21.15 18.27
CA LYS A 285 3.19 -20.88 19.59
C LYS A 285 4.72 -20.81 19.54
N GLN A 286 5.38 -21.71 18.80
CA GLN A 286 6.83 -21.68 18.65
C GLN A 286 7.33 -20.40 17.97
N VAL A 287 6.58 -19.87 16.98
CA VAL A 287 6.89 -18.56 16.38
C VAL A 287 6.80 -17.44 17.44
N ARG A 288 5.76 -17.44 18.26
CA ARG A 288 5.63 -16.45 19.34
C ARG A 288 6.72 -16.59 20.41
N ASP A 289 7.03 -17.80 20.82
CA ASP A 289 8.10 -18.07 21.79
C ASP A 289 9.46 -17.59 21.24
N PHE A 290 9.72 -17.81 19.96
CA PHE A 290 10.91 -17.28 19.26
C PHE A 290 10.94 -15.75 19.28
N LEU A 291 9.84 -15.10 18.91
CA LEU A 291 9.73 -13.63 18.97
C LEU A 291 9.98 -13.11 20.39
N ASP A 292 9.34 -13.70 21.39
CA ASP A 292 9.54 -13.32 22.78
C ASP A 292 10.98 -13.47 23.25
N GLN A 293 11.68 -14.50 22.77
CA GLN A 293 13.11 -14.68 23.06
C GLN A 293 13.95 -13.54 22.52
N THR A 294 13.63 -13.03 21.32
CA THR A 294 14.37 -11.90 20.72
C THR A 294 14.22 -10.58 21.45
N ARG A 295 13.19 -10.41 22.30
CA ARG A 295 13.05 -9.24 23.19
C ARG A 295 14.20 -9.13 24.18
N THR A 296 14.58 -10.25 24.78
CA THR A 296 15.64 -10.30 25.81
C THR A 296 17.02 -10.59 25.23
N LEU A 297 17.07 -11.28 24.10
CA LEU A 297 18.32 -11.71 23.46
C LEU A 297 18.22 -11.52 21.95
N PRO A 298 18.47 -10.31 21.42
CA PRO A 298 18.56 -10.09 19.98
C PRO A 298 19.60 -11.01 19.33
N LEU A 299 19.28 -11.56 18.16
CA LEU A 299 20.16 -12.49 17.47
C LEU A 299 21.25 -11.74 16.70
N LYS A 300 22.42 -12.37 16.64
CA LYS A 300 23.51 -11.90 15.79
C LYS A 300 23.12 -11.97 14.31
N THR A 301 23.65 -11.05 13.53
CA THR A 301 23.50 -11.03 12.09
C THR A 301 24.86 -10.88 11.40
N SER A 302 24.88 -10.93 10.09
CA SER A 302 26.07 -10.61 9.28
C SER A 302 26.55 -9.17 9.43
N ASP A 303 25.66 -8.26 9.88
CA ASP A 303 26.02 -6.89 10.26
C ASP A 303 26.11 -6.82 11.79
N PRO A 304 27.33 -6.69 12.36
CA PRO A 304 27.49 -6.67 13.81
C PRO A 304 26.86 -5.45 14.49
N ASN A 305 26.52 -4.40 13.74
CA ASN A 305 25.88 -3.21 14.25
C ASN A 305 24.34 -3.27 14.19
N ARG A 306 23.80 -4.31 13.55
CA ARG A 306 22.36 -4.49 13.35
C ARG A 306 21.90 -5.88 13.77
N PRO A 307 21.81 -6.16 15.07
CA PRO A 307 21.24 -7.42 15.55
C PRO A 307 19.77 -7.52 15.14
N LEU A 308 19.27 -8.74 15.02
CA LEU A 308 17.85 -8.99 14.80
C LEU A 308 17.12 -8.79 16.13
N THR A 309 16.50 -7.63 16.29
CA THR A 309 15.66 -7.30 17.45
C THR A 309 14.27 -7.92 17.31
N TYR A 310 13.47 -7.86 18.37
CA TYR A 310 12.07 -8.28 18.32
C TYR A 310 11.30 -7.58 17.18
N SER A 311 11.40 -6.26 17.07
CA SER A 311 10.69 -5.49 16.04
C SER A 311 11.10 -5.90 14.62
N LEU A 312 12.38 -6.12 14.36
CA LEU A 312 12.87 -6.57 13.06
C LEU A 312 12.46 -8.02 12.75
N ALA A 313 12.44 -8.89 13.77
CA ALA A 313 11.97 -10.27 13.63
C ALA A 313 10.46 -10.31 13.34
N LEU A 314 9.67 -9.55 14.10
CA LEU A 314 8.22 -9.42 13.90
C LEU A 314 7.90 -8.84 12.52
N ASP A 315 8.58 -7.77 12.11
CA ASP A 315 8.44 -7.13 10.79
C ASP A 315 8.71 -8.12 9.65
N SER A 316 9.76 -8.94 9.77
CA SER A 316 10.08 -9.95 8.76
C SER A 316 9.00 -11.02 8.60
N ILE A 317 8.41 -11.46 9.72
CA ILE A 317 7.34 -12.47 9.71
C ILE A 317 6.04 -11.86 9.21
N LEU A 318 5.65 -10.68 9.71
CA LEU A 318 4.45 -9.96 9.28
C LEU A 318 4.47 -9.69 7.77
N LYS A 319 5.54 -9.10 7.27
CA LYS A 319 5.71 -8.82 5.84
C LYS A 319 5.81 -10.08 5.00
N GLY A 320 6.37 -11.14 5.54
CA GLY A 320 6.37 -12.46 4.90
C GLY A 320 4.96 -13.02 4.65
N MET A 321 3.96 -12.59 5.42
CA MET A 321 2.57 -13.00 5.23
C MET A 321 1.87 -12.32 4.04
N TYR A 322 2.42 -11.23 3.51
CA TYR A 322 1.79 -10.56 2.36
C TYR A 322 1.74 -11.45 1.12
N GLN A 323 2.74 -12.32 0.91
CA GLN A 323 2.78 -13.18 -0.27
C GLN A 323 3.39 -14.55 0.03
N THR A 324 2.69 -15.59 -0.39
CA THR A 324 3.13 -16.98 -0.21
C THR A 324 4.48 -17.32 -0.84
N LYS A 325 4.87 -16.60 -1.91
CA LYS A 325 6.20 -16.72 -2.53
C LYS A 325 7.36 -16.38 -1.58
N SER A 326 7.09 -15.65 -0.50
CA SER A 326 8.08 -15.31 0.54
C SER A 326 8.27 -16.43 1.57
N TRP A 327 7.35 -17.39 1.65
CA TRP A 327 7.34 -18.43 2.66
C TRP A 327 8.59 -19.33 2.67
N PRO A 328 9.14 -19.76 1.50
CA PRO A 328 10.39 -20.53 1.51
C PRO A 328 11.58 -19.78 2.15
N ALA A 329 11.71 -18.48 1.86
CA ALA A 329 12.76 -17.64 2.46
C ALA A 329 12.51 -17.43 3.95
N LEU A 330 11.25 -17.24 4.36
CA LEU A 330 10.85 -17.12 5.76
C LEU A 330 11.17 -18.41 6.54
N THR A 331 10.87 -19.59 5.98
CA THR A 331 11.20 -20.88 6.58
C THR A 331 12.71 -21.04 6.75
N GLN A 332 13.51 -20.67 5.74
CA GLN A 332 14.96 -20.67 5.85
C GLN A 332 15.45 -19.71 6.95
N GLY A 333 14.85 -18.51 7.02
CA GLY A 333 15.18 -17.52 8.05
C GLY A 333 14.88 -18.01 9.45
N LEU A 334 13.71 -18.59 9.68
CA LEU A 334 13.34 -19.17 10.96
C LEU A 334 14.24 -20.37 11.34
N THR A 335 14.56 -21.24 10.39
CA THR A 335 15.48 -22.37 10.64
C THR A 335 16.85 -21.87 11.11
N ARG A 336 17.42 -20.88 10.43
CA ARG A 336 18.74 -20.32 10.83
C ARG A 336 18.65 -19.59 12.17
N ALA A 337 17.59 -18.85 12.41
CA ALA A 337 17.41 -18.12 13.65
C ALA A 337 17.19 -19.03 14.85
N MET A 338 16.35 -20.07 14.71
CA MET A 338 15.99 -20.97 15.82
C MET A 338 17.04 -22.04 16.09
N ASP A 339 17.70 -22.58 15.05
CA ASP A 339 18.63 -23.70 15.17
C ASP A 339 20.11 -23.27 15.25
N GLN A 340 20.45 -22.06 14.76
CA GLN A 340 21.83 -21.60 14.61
C GLN A 340 22.10 -20.24 15.26
N ASP A 341 21.12 -19.65 15.93
CA ASP A 341 21.19 -18.29 16.52
C ASP A 341 21.63 -17.20 15.50
N ASP A 342 21.27 -17.37 14.22
CA ASP A 342 21.64 -16.47 13.13
C ASP A 342 20.40 -15.75 12.57
N GLY A 343 20.28 -14.47 12.87
CA GLY A 343 19.20 -13.61 12.44
C GLY A 343 19.36 -12.98 11.04
N SER A 344 20.45 -13.26 10.32
CA SER A 344 20.81 -12.57 9.08
C SER A 344 19.75 -12.68 7.99
N THR A 345 19.14 -13.86 7.81
CA THR A 345 18.12 -14.05 6.77
C THR A 345 16.84 -13.31 7.07
N LEU A 346 16.36 -13.34 8.32
CA LEU A 346 15.17 -12.57 8.73
C LEU A 346 15.42 -11.07 8.62
N LEU A 347 16.59 -10.57 9.03
CA LEU A 347 16.95 -9.17 8.85
C LEU A 347 16.92 -8.76 7.36
N SER A 348 17.45 -9.61 6.49
CA SER A 348 17.44 -9.38 5.03
C SER A 348 16.02 -9.32 4.48
N ILE A 349 15.10 -10.16 4.96
CA ILE A 349 13.69 -10.13 4.58
C ILE A 349 13.05 -8.81 5.03
N SER A 350 13.24 -8.42 6.29
CA SER A 350 12.73 -7.15 6.81
C SER A 350 13.25 -5.95 6.00
N ASP A 351 14.54 -5.91 5.70
CA ASP A 351 15.17 -4.84 4.93
C ASP A 351 14.62 -4.76 3.50
N GLN A 352 14.57 -5.89 2.81
CA GLN A 352 14.07 -5.94 1.44
C GLN A 352 12.60 -5.50 1.33
N LEU A 353 11.77 -5.96 2.26
CA LEU A 353 10.34 -5.62 2.28
C LEU A 353 10.05 -4.23 2.88
N SER A 354 11.06 -3.56 3.42
CA SER A 354 11.02 -2.15 3.86
C SER A 354 11.69 -1.20 2.88
N SER A 355 11.98 -1.63 1.66
CA SER A 355 12.65 -0.81 0.63
C SER A 355 14.03 -0.30 1.04
N ARG A 356 14.73 -0.98 1.97
CA ARG A 356 16.07 -0.63 2.42
C ARG A 356 17.13 -1.22 1.49
N ASN A 357 18.02 -0.38 0.99
CA ASN A 357 19.16 -0.77 0.17
C ASN A 357 20.31 -1.36 1.02
N ALA A 358 21.21 -2.08 0.37
CA ALA A 358 22.38 -2.66 1.04
C ALA A 358 23.35 -1.60 1.62
N ASP A 359 23.35 -0.41 1.07
CA ASP A 359 24.15 0.73 1.55
C ASP A 359 23.53 1.49 2.73
N GLY A 360 22.35 1.09 3.18
CA GLY A 360 21.62 1.68 4.30
C GLY A 360 20.65 2.79 3.92
N THR A 361 20.56 3.15 2.65
CA THR A 361 19.55 4.12 2.17
C THR A 361 18.20 3.45 1.95
N TYR A 362 17.13 4.26 1.91
CA TYR A 362 15.78 3.80 1.60
C TYR A 362 15.35 4.28 0.21
N LYS A 363 14.62 3.42 -0.52
CA LYS A 363 14.15 3.73 -1.89
C LYS A 363 12.96 4.68 -1.91
N ASP A 364 12.19 4.71 -0.85
CA ASP A 364 10.98 5.50 -0.71
C ASP A 364 10.75 5.90 0.75
N ASN A 365 9.79 6.79 0.97
CA ASN A 365 9.40 7.30 2.28
C ASN A 365 8.10 6.67 2.82
N GLY A 366 7.70 5.51 2.30
CA GLY A 366 6.44 4.87 2.66
C GLY A 366 6.25 4.66 4.16
N ALA A 367 7.32 4.27 4.86
CA ALA A 367 7.28 4.02 6.31
C ALA A 367 6.97 5.28 7.14
N GLU A 368 7.22 6.47 6.62
CA GLU A 368 7.00 7.75 7.31
C GLU A 368 5.65 8.36 6.93
N VAL A 369 5.30 8.32 5.64
CA VAL A 369 4.12 9.01 5.12
C VAL A 369 2.82 8.25 5.36
N ILE A 370 2.87 6.93 5.59
CA ILE A 370 1.67 6.09 5.75
C ILE A 370 0.76 6.59 6.88
N SER A 371 1.32 6.89 8.05
CA SER A 371 0.55 7.39 9.19
C SER A 371 0.03 8.80 8.94
N ALA A 372 0.83 9.65 8.31
CA ALA A 372 0.44 11.03 8.00
C ALA A 372 -0.77 11.08 7.05
N ILE A 373 -0.80 10.23 6.02
CA ILE A 373 -1.95 10.12 5.10
C ILE A 373 -3.15 9.50 5.82
N ASN A 374 -2.95 8.39 6.54
CA ASN A 374 -4.05 7.72 7.26
C ASN A 374 -4.72 8.66 8.28
N CYS A 375 -3.96 9.48 8.99
CA CYS A 375 -4.54 10.42 9.95
C CYS A 375 -5.42 11.50 9.30
N LEU A 376 -5.20 11.83 8.03
CA LEU A 376 -6.07 12.73 7.26
C LEU A 376 -7.29 12.00 6.67
N ASP A 377 -7.19 10.70 6.45
CA ASP A 377 -8.26 9.91 5.81
C ASP A 377 -9.22 9.27 6.83
N TYR A 378 -8.76 9.02 8.05
CA TYR A 378 -9.55 8.42 9.11
C TYR A 378 -9.79 9.44 10.23
N PRO A 379 -11.04 9.89 10.40
CA PRO A 379 -11.38 10.75 11.56
C PRO A 379 -11.13 10.00 12.85
N VAL A 380 -10.58 10.69 13.83
CA VAL A 380 -10.41 10.14 15.18
C VAL A 380 -11.78 9.89 15.79
N VAL A 381 -12.02 8.67 16.23
CA VAL A 381 -13.27 8.26 16.90
C VAL A 381 -12.97 7.65 18.26
N GLY A 382 -13.91 7.79 19.20
CA GLY A 382 -13.78 7.24 20.54
C GLY A 382 -12.95 8.10 21.50
N ASP A 383 -12.56 7.46 22.57
CA ASP A 383 -11.78 8.02 23.67
C ASP A 383 -10.88 6.95 24.29
N THR A 384 -10.14 7.31 25.34
CA THR A 384 -9.20 6.41 26.01
C THR A 384 -9.82 5.07 26.42
N GLU A 385 -11.05 5.06 26.93
CA GLU A 385 -11.71 3.83 27.39
C GLU A 385 -12.04 2.90 26.21
N SER A 386 -12.57 3.47 25.13
CA SER A 386 -12.90 2.71 23.91
C SER A 386 -11.64 2.24 23.19
N TRP A 387 -10.55 3.01 23.18
CA TRP A 387 -9.27 2.61 22.55
C TRP A 387 -8.59 1.49 23.34
N ASP A 388 -8.67 1.49 24.68
CA ASP A 388 -8.15 0.38 25.50
C ASP A 388 -8.92 -0.92 25.22
N ALA A 389 -10.26 -0.83 25.13
CA ALA A 389 -11.10 -1.99 24.79
C ALA A 389 -10.83 -2.51 23.38
N GLU A 390 -10.62 -1.62 22.41
CA GLU A 390 -10.25 -1.97 21.03
C GLU A 390 -8.87 -2.61 20.96
N ALA A 391 -7.88 -2.09 21.70
CA ALA A 391 -6.55 -2.69 21.76
C ALA A 391 -6.60 -4.11 22.32
N GLU A 392 -7.37 -4.34 23.37
CA GLU A 392 -7.58 -5.69 23.94
C GLU A 392 -8.21 -6.64 22.91
N GLU A 393 -9.24 -6.19 22.17
CA GLU A 393 -9.88 -6.98 21.11
C GLU A 393 -8.92 -7.32 19.97
N ILE A 394 -8.10 -6.36 19.52
CA ILE A 394 -7.09 -6.56 18.47
C ILE A 394 -6.01 -7.56 18.92
N GLU A 395 -5.53 -7.45 20.15
CA GLU A 395 -4.52 -8.37 20.70
C GLU A 395 -5.08 -9.78 20.94
N GLU A 396 -6.34 -9.91 21.35
CA GLU A 396 -7.02 -11.21 21.45
C GLU A 396 -7.19 -11.86 20.06
N ALA A 397 -7.53 -11.06 19.04
CA ALA A 397 -7.69 -11.54 17.66
C ALA A 397 -6.36 -11.96 17.04
N SER A 398 -5.28 -11.31 17.39
CA SER A 398 -3.92 -11.62 16.91
C SER A 398 -2.90 -11.55 18.04
N PRO A 399 -2.71 -12.65 18.77
CA PRO A 399 -1.67 -12.72 19.81
C PRO A 399 -0.25 -12.54 19.28
N THR A 400 -0.03 -12.71 17.97
CA THR A 400 1.29 -12.54 17.35
C THR A 400 1.54 -11.13 16.87
N PHE A 401 0.56 -10.50 16.21
CA PHE A 401 0.74 -9.22 15.52
C PHE A 401 -0.08 -8.07 16.10
N GLY A 402 -1.04 -8.35 16.97
CA GLY A 402 -2.01 -7.37 17.45
C GLY A 402 -1.37 -6.13 18.07
N SER A 403 -0.32 -6.31 18.86
CA SER A 403 0.35 -5.20 19.57
C SER A 403 0.91 -4.09 18.67
N VAL A 404 1.18 -4.37 17.39
CA VAL A 404 1.66 -3.34 16.43
C VAL A 404 0.53 -2.71 15.62
N LEU A 405 -0.72 -3.06 15.91
CA LEU A 405 -1.92 -2.57 15.21
C LEU A 405 -2.88 -1.79 16.11
N THR A 406 -2.52 -1.60 17.37
CA THR A 406 -3.35 -0.92 18.38
C THR A 406 -3.23 0.60 18.33
N TYR A 407 -4.20 1.30 18.92
CA TYR A 407 -4.17 2.75 19.22
C TYR A 407 -4.00 3.68 18.01
N SER A 408 -4.49 3.31 16.82
CA SER A 408 -4.41 4.17 15.63
C SER A 408 -5.05 5.54 15.83
N ASP A 409 -6.20 5.59 16.52
CA ASP A 409 -6.93 6.84 16.81
C ASP A 409 -6.16 7.73 17.78
N LEU A 410 -5.57 7.15 18.84
CA LEU A 410 -4.71 7.90 19.77
C LEU A 410 -3.49 8.49 19.05
N TYR A 411 -2.84 7.69 18.19
CA TYR A 411 -1.72 8.17 17.38
C TYR A 411 -2.12 9.39 16.56
N CYS A 412 -3.23 9.32 15.83
CA CYS A 412 -3.70 10.41 14.99
C CYS A 412 -4.15 11.63 15.80
N GLN A 413 -4.74 11.44 16.99
CA GLN A 413 -5.08 12.53 17.89
C GLN A 413 -3.82 13.32 18.31
N VAL A 414 -2.74 12.60 18.65
CA VAL A 414 -1.47 13.23 19.05
C VAL A 414 -0.75 13.85 17.86
N TRP A 415 -0.79 13.20 16.69
CA TRP A 415 -0.27 13.71 15.44
C TRP A 415 -0.88 15.07 15.08
N GLY A 416 -2.18 15.25 15.27
CA GLY A 416 -2.87 16.54 15.30
C GLY A 416 -3.10 17.22 13.96
N HIS A 417 -2.76 16.61 12.82
CA HIS A 417 -3.23 16.98 11.49
C HIS A 417 -4.55 16.25 11.27
N GLU A 418 -5.66 16.98 11.49
CA GLU A 418 -6.97 16.36 11.67
C GLU A 418 -7.63 16.03 10.33
N SER A 419 -8.30 14.88 10.28
CA SER A 419 -9.16 14.49 9.16
C SER A 419 -10.42 15.38 9.14
N THR A 420 -10.74 15.88 7.94
CA THR A 420 -12.04 16.51 7.65
C THR A 420 -12.97 15.56 6.90
N ARG A 421 -12.53 14.32 6.65
CA ARG A 421 -13.24 13.33 5.87
C ARG A 421 -14.25 12.56 6.72
N THR A 422 -15.40 12.21 6.12
CA THR A 422 -16.31 11.20 6.65
C THR A 422 -16.05 9.84 6.01
N ARG A 423 -16.36 8.77 6.73
CA ARG A 423 -16.21 7.37 6.25
C ARG A 423 -17.56 6.87 5.74
N ASP A 424 -18.00 7.41 4.61
CA ASP A 424 -19.28 7.08 3.98
C ASP A 424 -19.12 6.00 2.90
N PRO A 425 -20.20 5.25 2.57
CA PRO A 425 -20.21 4.37 1.42
C PRO A 425 -19.86 5.12 0.12
N ILE A 426 -19.19 4.44 -0.78
CA ILE A 426 -18.83 4.96 -2.10
C ILE A 426 -19.74 4.34 -3.15
N HIS A 427 -20.56 5.17 -3.79
CA HIS A 427 -21.52 4.75 -4.80
C HIS A 427 -20.99 4.91 -6.22
N ALA A 428 -20.20 5.94 -6.48
CA ALA A 428 -19.71 6.31 -7.81
C ALA A 428 -20.83 6.35 -8.86
N SER A 429 -21.95 6.99 -8.49
CA SER A 429 -23.18 6.98 -9.30
C SER A 429 -22.94 7.58 -10.69
N GLY A 430 -23.25 6.82 -11.73
CA GLY A 430 -23.02 7.22 -13.13
C GLY A 430 -21.62 6.88 -13.67
N ALA A 431 -20.75 6.28 -12.89
CA ALA A 431 -19.47 5.77 -13.38
C ALA A 431 -19.67 4.60 -14.34
N ALA A 432 -18.67 4.38 -15.21
CA ALA A 432 -18.55 3.15 -15.94
C ALA A 432 -18.37 1.96 -14.97
N PRO A 433 -18.67 0.71 -15.37
CA PRO A 433 -18.54 -0.46 -14.52
C PRO A 433 -17.14 -0.55 -13.89
N ILE A 434 -17.07 -0.84 -12.59
CA ILE A 434 -15.82 -0.96 -11.83
C ILE A 434 -15.60 -2.41 -11.42
N LEU A 435 -14.42 -2.96 -11.75
CA LEU A 435 -14.03 -4.31 -11.38
C LEU A 435 -13.32 -4.31 -10.03
N VAL A 436 -13.87 -5.02 -9.07
CA VAL A 436 -13.26 -5.24 -7.75
C VAL A 436 -12.74 -6.68 -7.69
N ILE A 437 -11.49 -6.85 -7.26
CA ILE A 437 -10.83 -8.16 -7.18
C ILE A 437 -10.56 -8.47 -5.72
N GLY A 438 -11.10 -9.59 -5.24
CA GLY A 438 -10.93 -10.05 -3.87
C GLY A 438 -10.22 -11.41 -3.78
N THR A 439 -9.25 -11.51 -2.88
CA THR A 439 -8.57 -12.77 -2.55
C THR A 439 -9.15 -13.34 -1.26
N LYS A 440 -9.51 -14.63 -1.27
CA LYS A 440 -10.20 -15.27 -0.14
C LYS A 440 -9.44 -15.22 1.17
N GLU A 441 -8.13 -15.42 1.13
CA GLU A 441 -7.28 -15.37 2.32
C GLU A 441 -6.27 -14.21 2.21
N ASP A 442 -6.80 -13.00 1.97
CA ASP A 442 -6.02 -11.77 1.97
C ASP A 442 -5.84 -11.28 3.43
N PRO A 443 -4.59 -11.17 3.93
CA PRO A 443 -4.36 -10.79 5.32
C PRO A 443 -4.45 -9.29 5.57
N ALA A 444 -4.13 -8.48 4.57
CA ALA A 444 -4.02 -7.02 4.70
C ALA A 444 -5.32 -6.31 4.34
N THR A 445 -6.07 -6.85 3.37
CA THR A 445 -7.39 -6.39 2.96
C THR A 445 -8.33 -7.60 2.88
N PRO A 446 -8.89 -8.03 4.02
CA PRO A 446 -9.76 -9.20 4.10
C PRO A 446 -10.83 -9.22 3.01
N TYR A 447 -11.11 -10.40 2.47
CA TYR A 447 -12.02 -10.60 1.33
C TYR A 447 -13.38 -9.91 1.49
N ALA A 448 -13.93 -9.89 2.71
CA ALA A 448 -15.19 -9.22 3.02
C ALA A 448 -15.18 -7.72 2.64
N TRP A 449 -14.01 -7.06 2.65
CA TRP A 449 -13.91 -5.66 2.24
C TRP A 449 -14.09 -5.48 0.74
N SER A 450 -13.62 -6.44 -0.06
CA SER A 450 -13.86 -6.44 -1.51
C SER A 450 -15.32 -6.71 -1.84
N GLU A 451 -15.97 -7.62 -1.12
CA GLU A 451 -17.43 -7.85 -1.23
C GLU A 451 -18.20 -6.56 -0.86
N SER A 452 -17.80 -5.91 0.23
CA SER A 452 -18.43 -4.67 0.69
C SER A 452 -18.29 -3.56 -0.34
N LEU A 453 -17.08 -3.27 -0.83
CA LEU A 453 -16.87 -2.22 -1.84
C LEU A 453 -17.65 -2.51 -3.13
N ALA A 454 -17.61 -3.75 -3.64
CA ALA A 454 -18.34 -4.11 -4.85
C ALA A 454 -19.85 -3.90 -4.69
N SER A 455 -20.39 -4.15 -3.49
CA SER A 455 -21.82 -3.95 -3.20
C SER A 455 -22.21 -2.48 -2.96
N GLN A 456 -21.27 -1.64 -2.53
CA GLN A 456 -21.50 -0.19 -2.35
C GLN A 456 -21.57 0.55 -3.68
N LEU A 457 -20.73 0.17 -4.63
CA LEU A 457 -20.67 0.77 -5.95
C LEU A 457 -21.94 0.48 -6.73
N ASP A 458 -22.54 1.51 -7.36
CA ASP A 458 -23.77 1.35 -8.15
C ASP A 458 -23.59 0.38 -9.33
N ASP A 459 -22.39 0.30 -9.90
CA ASP A 459 -22.03 -0.65 -10.97
C ASP A 459 -20.69 -1.34 -10.64
N GLY A 460 -20.65 -1.99 -9.49
CA GLY A 460 -19.52 -2.76 -8.99
C GLY A 460 -19.60 -4.24 -9.38
N HIS A 461 -18.50 -4.82 -9.84
CA HIS A 461 -18.40 -6.22 -10.26
C HIS A 461 -17.28 -6.91 -9.50
N LEU A 462 -17.61 -8.01 -8.81
CA LEU A 462 -16.64 -8.75 -7.98
C LEU A 462 -16.05 -9.93 -8.76
N LEU A 463 -14.73 -9.98 -8.81
CA LEU A 463 -13.92 -11.11 -9.25
C LEU A 463 -13.21 -11.72 -8.05
N THR A 464 -13.39 -13.02 -7.83
CA THR A 464 -12.83 -13.70 -6.66
C THR A 464 -11.66 -14.61 -7.04
N TRP A 465 -10.60 -14.57 -6.26
CA TRP A 465 -9.55 -15.56 -6.29
C TRP A 465 -9.55 -16.38 -4.99
N GLU A 466 -9.59 -17.72 -5.13
CA GLU A 466 -9.54 -18.66 -3.99
C GLU A 466 -8.09 -18.93 -3.55
N GLY A 467 -7.29 -17.88 -3.46
CA GLY A 467 -5.88 -17.95 -3.09
C GLY A 467 -5.57 -17.33 -1.74
N GLN A 468 -4.29 -17.32 -1.44
CA GLN A 468 -3.71 -16.82 -0.18
C GLN A 468 -2.75 -15.67 -0.45
N GLY A 469 -2.77 -14.68 0.45
CA GLY A 469 -1.89 -13.53 0.41
C GLY A 469 -2.56 -12.29 -0.17
N HIS A 470 -1.83 -11.19 -0.16
CA HIS A 470 -2.35 -9.86 -0.47
C HIS A 470 -2.40 -9.60 -1.97
N THR A 471 -3.58 -9.25 -2.49
CA THR A 471 -3.88 -8.97 -3.90
C THR A 471 -3.81 -10.22 -4.82
N ALA A 472 -4.27 -10.12 -6.05
CA ALA A 472 -4.35 -11.25 -6.97
C ALA A 472 -3.69 -10.98 -8.34
N TYR A 473 -3.96 -9.85 -8.98
CA TYR A 473 -3.46 -9.57 -10.32
C TYR A 473 -1.92 -9.50 -10.34
N GLY A 474 -1.32 -10.17 -11.32
CA GLY A 474 0.13 -10.28 -11.45
C GLY A 474 0.76 -11.46 -10.71
N ARG A 475 -0.04 -12.27 -9.96
CA ARG A 475 0.46 -13.43 -9.24
C ARG A 475 -0.49 -14.64 -9.14
N ALA A 476 -1.78 -14.44 -9.41
CA ALA A 476 -2.82 -15.46 -9.23
C ALA A 476 -3.05 -16.37 -10.44
N GLY A 477 -2.21 -16.30 -11.46
CA GLY A 477 -2.29 -17.14 -12.63
C GLY A 477 -3.28 -16.65 -13.70
N ASP A 478 -3.51 -17.50 -14.71
CA ASP A 478 -4.16 -17.11 -15.98
C ASP A 478 -5.64 -16.73 -15.84
N CYS A 479 -6.37 -17.32 -14.89
CA CYS A 479 -7.80 -17.05 -14.74
C CYS A 479 -8.02 -15.58 -14.37
N ILE A 480 -7.33 -15.10 -13.33
CA ILE A 480 -7.39 -13.70 -12.90
C ILE A 480 -6.81 -12.78 -13.99
N SER A 481 -5.64 -13.10 -14.54
CA SER A 481 -5.01 -12.26 -15.55
C SER A 481 -5.91 -12.06 -16.77
N ARG A 482 -6.50 -13.13 -17.32
CA ARG A 482 -7.39 -13.00 -18.48
C ARG A 482 -8.66 -12.22 -18.19
N ALA A 483 -9.26 -12.39 -17.01
CA ALA A 483 -10.46 -11.66 -16.64
C ALA A 483 -10.18 -10.14 -16.50
N VAL A 484 -9.11 -9.79 -15.84
CA VAL A 484 -8.71 -8.39 -15.65
C VAL A 484 -8.26 -7.76 -16.97
N ASP A 485 -7.45 -8.45 -17.76
CA ASP A 485 -6.96 -7.96 -19.06
C ASP A 485 -8.11 -7.76 -20.05
N SER A 486 -9.06 -8.70 -20.12
CA SER A 486 -10.24 -8.55 -20.99
C SER A 486 -11.04 -7.30 -20.65
N TYR A 487 -11.17 -7.01 -19.37
CA TYR A 487 -11.85 -5.81 -18.92
C TYR A 487 -11.00 -4.54 -19.22
N LEU A 488 -9.72 -4.52 -18.83
CA LEU A 488 -8.86 -3.34 -19.07
C LEU A 488 -8.63 -3.06 -20.57
N LEU A 489 -8.51 -4.10 -21.41
CA LEU A 489 -8.24 -3.94 -22.84
C LEU A 489 -9.49 -3.64 -23.68
N ALA A 490 -10.63 -4.22 -23.33
CA ALA A 490 -11.82 -4.18 -24.16
C ALA A 490 -13.12 -3.84 -23.40
N GLY A 491 -13.07 -3.58 -22.11
CA GLY A 491 -14.27 -3.34 -21.28
C GLY A 491 -15.14 -4.59 -21.07
N GLN A 492 -14.61 -5.78 -21.35
CA GLN A 492 -15.35 -7.04 -21.18
C GLN A 492 -15.26 -7.49 -19.72
N LEU A 493 -16.34 -7.30 -19.00
CA LEU A 493 -16.47 -7.77 -17.63
C LEU A 493 -16.45 -9.30 -17.58
N PRO A 494 -15.88 -9.89 -16.50
CA PRO A 494 -16.04 -11.32 -16.25
C PRO A 494 -17.53 -11.67 -16.02
N GLU A 495 -17.84 -12.96 -16.14
CA GLU A 495 -19.16 -13.46 -15.74
C GLU A 495 -19.43 -13.11 -14.28
N GLU A 496 -20.68 -12.77 -13.96
CA GLU A 496 -21.08 -12.42 -12.60
C GLU A 496 -20.76 -13.59 -11.64
N GLY A 497 -20.07 -13.27 -10.55
CA GLY A 497 -19.66 -14.27 -9.55
C GLY A 497 -18.52 -15.19 -9.99
N LEU A 498 -17.77 -14.83 -11.04
CA LEU A 498 -16.60 -15.61 -11.44
C LEU A 498 -15.62 -15.76 -10.27
N THR A 499 -15.31 -17.02 -9.98
CA THR A 499 -14.32 -17.41 -8.98
C THR A 499 -13.21 -18.21 -9.64
N CYS A 500 -11.98 -17.71 -9.50
CA CYS A 500 -10.77 -18.35 -9.99
C CYS A 500 -10.17 -19.21 -8.88
N ALA A 501 -9.95 -20.50 -9.15
CA ALA A 501 -9.28 -21.38 -8.21
C ALA A 501 -7.79 -21.01 -8.06
N ALA A 502 -7.22 -21.28 -6.89
CA ALA A 502 -5.77 -21.22 -6.72
C ALA A 502 -5.11 -22.34 -7.53
N ASP A 503 -3.99 -22.05 -8.17
CA ASP A 503 -3.16 -23.06 -8.81
C ASP A 503 -2.64 -24.03 -7.74
N LYS A 504 -2.69 -25.34 -8.02
CA LYS A 504 -2.27 -26.39 -7.10
C LYS A 504 -0.76 -26.52 -7.07
#